data_a505cfe4c9a0043eb02dbc6a471ecb1d
#
_entry.id   a505cfe4c9a0043eb02dbc6a471ecb1d
#
_cell.length_a   1.000
_cell.length_b   1.000
_cell.length_c   1.000
_cell.angle_alpha   90.00
_cell.angle_beta   90.00
_cell.angle_gamma   90.00
#
_symmetry.space_group_name_H-M   'P 1'
#
loop_
_entity.id
_entity.type
_entity.pdbx_description
1 polymer ?
#
loop_
_entity_poly.entity_id
_entity_poly.type
_entity_poly.pdbx_seq_one_letter_code
_entity_poly.pdbx_strand_id
1 'polypeptide(L)'
;ADAQRTSTLRITNHIVDLSDLVLVFFDARHPEVGTMHDTLEHLVTQTIIRPDSNKFLYILNQIDATAKEDNPEDVVASWQRALAQAGLTAGRFYRIYDKDAAAPIDDEALRARFEAKRDEDMAEIYARMQQVEVDRAYRIVGILEQTVHDITQQVVPKLQRMLALW
;
A
#
# COMPACT_ATOMS: atom_id res chain seq x y z
N ALA A 1 12.84 -12.62 22.23
CA ALA A 1 11.91 -12.63 21.10
C ALA A 1 10.98 -11.39 21.12
N ASP A 2 10.33 -11.06 22.24
CA ASP A 2 9.35 -9.96 22.31
C ASP A 2 9.93 -8.56 22.10
N ALA A 3 11.10 -8.28 22.67
CA ALA A 3 11.74 -6.95 22.54
C ALA A 3 12.15 -6.66 21.10
N GLN A 4 12.61 -7.66 20.37
CA GLN A 4 13.01 -7.53 18.97
C GLN A 4 11.77 -7.35 18.07
N ARG A 5 10.69 -8.07 18.35
CA ARG A 5 9.40 -7.95 17.66
C ARG A 5 8.78 -6.56 17.89
N THR A 6 8.80 -6.06 19.12
CA THR A 6 8.31 -4.73 19.48
C THR A 6 9.12 -3.61 18.81
N SER A 7 10.44 -3.77 18.71
CA SER A 7 11.32 -2.81 18.01
C SER A 7 11.02 -2.78 16.52
N THR A 8 10.86 -3.95 15.88
CA THR A 8 10.51 -4.04 14.46
C THR A 8 9.16 -3.39 14.16
N LEU A 9 8.14 -3.63 14.99
CA LEU A 9 6.82 -3.03 14.84
C LEU A 9 6.85 -1.50 14.96
N ARG A 10 7.64 -0.94 15.88
CA ARG A 10 7.80 0.51 16.02
C ARG A 10 8.45 1.15 14.78
N ILE A 11 9.50 0.53 14.24
CA ILE A 11 10.17 0.99 13.03
C ILE A 11 9.21 0.93 11.84
N THR A 12 8.48 -0.18 11.70
CA THR A 12 7.49 -0.36 10.63
C THR A 12 6.40 0.71 10.71
N ASN A 13 5.83 0.96 11.88
CA ASN A 13 4.82 1.99 12.06
C ASN A 13 5.35 3.39 11.70
N HIS A 14 6.59 3.69 12.09
CA HIS A 14 7.21 4.97 11.75
C HIS A 14 7.42 5.13 10.24
N ILE A 15 7.87 4.10 9.55
CA ILE A 15 8.00 4.10 8.09
C ILE A 15 6.64 4.27 7.41
N VAL A 16 5.63 3.56 7.91
CA VAL A 16 4.24 3.69 7.42
C VAL A 16 3.73 5.12 7.59
N ASP A 17 3.99 5.76 8.72
CA ASP A 17 3.56 7.15 8.98
C ASP A 17 4.19 8.15 8.00
N LEU A 18 5.43 7.91 7.58
CA LEU A 18 6.17 8.76 6.65
C LEU A 18 5.84 8.47 5.18
N SER A 19 5.20 7.34 4.88
CA SER A 19 4.92 6.89 3.53
C SER A 19 3.62 7.49 2.98
N ASP A 20 3.63 7.87 1.71
CA ASP A 20 2.45 8.34 0.98
C ASP A 20 1.65 7.18 0.39
N LEU A 21 2.29 6.03 0.19
CA LEU A 21 1.69 4.79 -0.30
C LEU A 21 2.36 3.60 0.36
N VAL A 22 1.58 2.61 0.76
CA VAL A 22 2.05 1.37 1.38
C VAL A 22 1.53 0.17 0.60
N LEU A 23 2.44 -0.66 0.11
CA LEU A 23 2.13 -1.91 -0.57
C LEU A 23 2.33 -3.06 0.41
N VAL A 24 1.26 -3.80 0.70
CA VAL A 24 1.28 -4.97 1.59
C VAL A 24 1.23 -6.23 0.74
N PHE A 25 2.33 -6.97 0.70
CA PHE A 25 2.45 -8.18 -0.10
C PHE A 25 2.12 -9.43 0.70
N PHE A 26 1.34 -10.31 0.07
CA PHE A 26 1.05 -11.67 0.53
C PHE A 26 1.53 -12.67 -0.51
N ASP A 27 2.01 -13.81 -0.05
CA ASP A 27 2.50 -14.90 -0.92
C ASP A 27 1.38 -15.92 -1.17
N ALA A 28 0.97 -16.06 -2.43
CA ALA A 28 -0.10 -16.99 -2.81
C ALA A 28 0.27 -18.47 -2.62
N ARG A 29 1.57 -18.80 -2.54
CA ARG A 29 2.04 -20.17 -2.28
C ARG A 29 1.75 -20.64 -0.86
N HIS A 30 1.60 -19.71 0.06
CA HIS A 30 1.45 -19.98 1.48
C HIS A 30 0.32 -19.16 2.10
N PRO A 31 -0.92 -19.30 1.59
CA PRO A 31 -2.03 -18.45 2.01
C PRO A 31 -2.47 -18.68 3.47
N GLU A 32 -2.12 -19.82 4.07
CA GLU A 32 -2.60 -20.25 5.38
C GLU A 32 -1.53 -20.27 6.48
N VAL A 33 -0.30 -19.87 6.19
CA VAL A 33 0.81 -19.98 7.15
C VAL A 33 0.80 -18.83 8.15
N GLY A 34 1.26 -19.08 9.37
CA GLY A 34 1.26 -18.16 10.51
C GLY A 34 1.84 -16.77 10.28
N THR A 35 2.75 -16.61 9.30
CA THR A 35 3.26 -15.29 8.88
C THR A 35 2.18 -14.41 8.25
N MET A 36 1.25 -14.98 7.49
CA MET A 36 0.11 -14.24 6.96
C MET A 36 -0.85 -13.86 8.09
N HIS A 37 -1.12 -14.76 9.01
CA HIS A 37 -1.97 -14.50 10.17
C HIS A 37 -1.38 -13.39 11.06
N ASP A 38 -0.08 -13.44 11.35
CA ASP A 38 0.63 -12.40 12.09
C ASP A 38 0.58 -11.04 11.37
N THR A 39 0.74 -11.03 10.06
CA THR A 39 0.65 -9.81 9.24
C THR A 39 -0.77 -9.26 9.25
N LEU A 40 -1.78 -10.12 9.13
CA LEU A 40 -3.19 -9.74 9.20
C LEU A 40 -3.55 -9.19 10.58
N GLU A 41 -3.14 -9.86 11.65
CA GLU A 41 -3.49 -9.46 13.01
C GLU A 41 -2.83 -8.15 13.42
N HIS A 42 -1.56 -7.95 13.09
CA HIS A 42 -0.82 -6.77 13.55
C HIS A 42 -0.83 -5.60 12.56
N LEU A 43 -0.74 -5.87 11.27
CA LEU A 43 -0.68 -4.80 10.29
C LEU A 43 -2.07 -4.37 9.84
N VAL A 44 -2.90 -5.32 9.44
CA VAL A 44 -4.23 -5.01 8.89
C VAL A 44 -5.16 -4.44 9.96
N THR A 45 -5.19 -5.04 11.15
CA THR A 45 -6.03 -4.56 12.25
C THR A 45 -5.66 -3.14 12.68
N GLN A 46 -4.36 -2.81 12.68
CA GLN A 46 -3.90 -1.46 12.99
C GLN A 46 -4.11 -0.46 11.86
N THR A 47 -4.10 -0.90 10.59
CA THR A 47 -4.29 -0.03 9.44
C THR A 47 -5.75 0.37 9.22
N ILE A 48 -6.70 -0.50 9.53
CA ILE A 48 -8.14 -0.26 9.35
C ILE A 48 -8.62 0.97 10.13
N ILE A 49 -8.10 1.16 11.33
CA ILE A 49 -8.50 2.28 12.22
C ILE A 49 -7.81 3.59 11.88
N ARG A 50 -6.87 3.59 10.93
CA ARG A 50 -6.13 4.80 10.54
C ARG A 50 -6.98 5.72 9.67
N PRO A 51 -6.90 7.04 9.87
CA PRO A 51 -7.60 8.00 8.99
C PRO A 51 -7.03 8.02 7.56
N ASP A 52 -5.78 7.56 7.38
CA ASP A 52 -5.07 7.45 6.11
C ASP A 52 -5.05 6.01 5.54
N SER A 53 -6.02 5.19 5.91
CA SER A 53 -6.12 3.79 5.49
C SER A 53 -6.21 3.59 3.97
N ASN A 54 -6.63 4.61 3.23
CA ASN A 54 -6.72 4.59 1.77
C ASN A 54 -5.36 4.55 1.03
N LYS A 55 -4.26 4.79 1.76
CA LYS A 55 -2.90 4.68 1.21
C LYS A 55 -2.37 3.24 1.13
N PHE A 56 -3.10 2.26 1.67
CA PHE A 56 -2.70 0.86 1.69
C PHE A 56 -3.27 0.11 0.49
N LEU A 57 -2.40 -0.61 -0.24
CA LEU A 57 -2.78 -1.55 -1.29
C LEU A 57 -2.40 -2.96 -0.84
N TYR A 58 -3.31 -3.90 -0.97
CA TYR A 58 -3.10 -5.29 -0.56
C TYR A 58 -2.89 -6.16 -1.80
N ILE A 59 -1.74 -6.81 -1.86
CA ILE A 59 -1.25 -7.46 -3.08
C ILE A 59 -0.99 -8.94 -2.79
N LEU A 60 -1.70 -9.81 -3.49
CA LEU A 60 -1.42 -11.24 -3.52
C LEU A 60 -0.44 -11.51 -4.66
N ASN A 61 0.80 -11.80 -4.29
CA ASN A 61 1.89 -12.06 -5.22
C ASN A 61 2.04 -13.56 -5.50
N GLN A 62 2.65 -13.89 -6.62
CA GLN A 62 2.93 -15.25 -7.08
C GLN A 62 1.67 -16.10 -7.31
N ILE A 63 0.64 -15.45 -7.83
CA ILE A 63 -0.64 -16.10 -8.13
C ILE A 63 -0.48 -17.20 -9.21
N ASP A 64 0.55 -17.16 -10.04
CA ASP A 64 0.91 -18.20 -11.01
C ASP A 64 1.13 -19.58 -10.36
N ALA A 65 1.61 -19.62 -9.13
CA ALA A 65 1.79 -20.86 -8.39
C ALA A 65 0.46 -21.60 -8.15
N THR A 66 -0.65 -20.88 -8.11
CA THR A 66 -1.99 -21.47 -7.91
C THR A 66 -2.59 -22.06 -9.19
N ALA A 67 -1.98 -21.82 -10.35
CA ALA A 67 -2.49 -22.32 -11.64
C ALA A 67 -2.52 -23.86 -11.72
N LYS A 68 -1.79 -24.56 -10.84
CA LYS A 68 -1.77 -26.02 -10.74
C LYS A 68 -2.83 -26.56 -9.76
N GLU A 69 -3.47 -25.71 -9.00
CA GLU A 69 -4.54 -26.09 -8.10
C GLU A 69 -5.82 -26.42 -8.90
N ASP A 70 -6.65 -27.30 -8.36
CA ASP A 70 -7.93 -27.67 -8.99
C ASP A 70 -8.85 -26.45 -9.17
N ASN A 71 -8.76 -25.48 -8.27
CA ASN A 71 -9.51 -24.24 -8.36
C ASN A 71 -8.64 -23.02 -7.90
N PRO A 72 -7.90 -22.38 -8.79
CA PRO A 72 -7.07 -21.22 -8.46
C PRO A 72 -7.83 -20.06 -7.81
N GLU A 73 -9.11 -19.91 -8.14
CA GLU A 73 -9.96 -18.83 -7.58
C GLU A 73 -10.24 -19.04 -6.08
N ASP A 74 -10.17 -20.26 -5.57
CA ASP A 74 -10.37 -20.57 -4.13
C ASP A 74 -9.25 -19.98 -3.27
N VAL A 75 -8.03 -19.91 -3.77
CA VAL A 75 -6.90 -19.30 -3.07
C VAL A 75 -7.16 -17.80 -2.89
N VAL A 76 -7.59 -17.13 -3.95
CA VAL A 76 -7.94 -15.70 -3.91
C VAL A 76 -9.12 -15.47 -2.96
N ALA A 77 -10.17 -16.29 -3.05
CA ALA A 77 -11.34 -16.18 -2.19
C ALA A 77 -11.01 -16.44 -0.71
N SER A 78 -10.10 -17.36 -0.43
CA SER A 78 -9.63 -17.65 0.94
C SER A 78 -8.83 -16.48 1.51
N TRP A 79 -7.95 -15.89 0.70
CA TRP A 79 -7.20 -14.70 1.06
C TRP A 79 -8.13 -13.51 1.35
N GLN A 80 -9.08 -13.23 0.46
CA GLN A 80 -10.05 -12.15 0.64
C GLN A 80 -10.93 -12.37 1.88
N ARG A 81 -11.33 -13.61 2.16
CA ARG A 81 -12.06 -13.95 3.38
C ARG A 81 -11.24 -13.70 4.63
N ALA A 82 -9.95 -14.06 4.62
CA ALA A 82 -9.05 -13.80 5.75
C ALA A 82 -8.89 -12.29 6.01
N LEU A 83 -8.76 -11.48 4.96
CA LEU A 83 -8.74 -10.02 5.08
C LEU A 83 -10.04 -9.46 5.65
N ALA A 84 -11.19 -9.96 5.18
CA ALA A 84 -12.51 -9.56 5.68
C ALA A 84 -12.72 -9.95 7.15
N GLN A 85 -12.25 -11.12 7.57
CA GLN A 85 -12.29 -11.57 8.97
C GLN A 85 -11.41 -10.71 9.88
N ALA A 86 -10.28 -10.20 9.36
CA ALA A 86 -9.45 -9.23 10.06
C ALA A 86 -10.08 -7.82 10.12
N GLY A 87 -11.25 -7.62 9.52
CA GLY A 87 -12.00 -6.36 9.52
C GLY A 87 -11.84 -5.52 8.25
N LEU A 88 -11.07 -5.97 7.26
CA LEU A 88 -10.87 -5.25 6.00
C LEU A 88 -12.02 -5.56 5.04
N THR A 89 -13.14 -4.85 5.18
CA THR A 89 -14.35 -5.02 4.39
C THR A 89 -14.36 -4.20 3.09
N ALA A 90 -13.50 -3.19 3.01
CA ALA A 90 -13.32 -2.36 1.82
C ALA A 90 -11.81 -2.08 1.65
N GLY A 91 -11.32 -2.25 0.45
CA GLY A 91 -9.92 -2.02 0.14
C GLY A 91 -9.62 -2.30 -1.33
N ARG A 92 -8.40 -2.01 -1.72
CA ARG A 92 -7.92 -2.31 -3.06
C ARG A 92 -7.06 -3.56 -3.00
N PHE A 93 -7.55 -4.61 -3.64
CA PHE A 93 -6.96 -5.94 -3.69
C PHE A 93 -6.45 -6.23 -5.08
N TYR A 94 -5.17 -6.59 -5.19
CA TYR A 94 -4.52 -6.84 -6.45
C TYR A 94 -3.88 -8.21 -6.47
N ARG A 95 -3.80 -8.82 -7.66
CA ARG A 95 -3.20 -10.13 -7.92
C ARG A 95 -2.12 -9.97 -8.95
N ILE A 96 -0.90 -10.31 -8.59
CA ILE A 96 0.24 -10.15 -9.49
C ILE A 96 1.17 -11.37 -9.46
N TYR A 97 2.02 -11.45 -10.44
CA TYR A 97 3.17 -12.35 -10.50
C TYR A 97 4.21 -11.81 -11.48
N ASP A 98 5.45 -12.25 -11.34
CA ASP A 98 6.52 -11.93 -12.26
C ASP A 98 6.41 -12.83 -13.48
N LYS A 99 6.24 -12.24 -14.67
CA LYS A 99 6.11 -12.94 -15.94
C LYS A 99 7.33 -13.81 -16.26
N ASP A 100 8.53 -13.31 -15.94
CA ASP A 100 9.79 -13.97 -16.30
C ASP A 100 10.18 -15.07 -15.33
N ALA A 101 9.64 -15.03 -14.10
CA ALA A 101 9.85 -16.03 -13.06
C ALA A 101 8.65 -16.95 -12.83
N ALA A 102 7.59 -16.80 -13.62
CA ALA A 102 6.32 -17.51 -13.44
C ALA A 102 6.47 -19.02 -13.64
N ALA A 103 5.72 -19.78 -12.85
CA ALA A 103 5.53 -21.20 -13.11
C ALA A 103 4.79 -21.41 -14.46
N PRO A 104 5.17 -22.43 -15.24
CA PRO A 104 4.47 -22.73 -16.50
C PRO A 104 2.97 -23.00 -16.27
N ILE A 105 2.13 -22.31 -17.02
CA ILE A 105 0.68 -22.55 -17.06
C ILE A 105 0.38 -23.21 -18.40
N ASP A 106 0.07 -24.51 -18.36
CA ASP A 106 -0.12 -25.33 -19.56
C ASP A 106 -1.43 -25.03 -20.28
N ASP A 107 -2.49 -24.69 -19.53
CA ASP A 107 -3.78 -24.29 -20.10
C ASP A 107 -3.69 -22.86 -20.65
N GLU A 108 -3.84 -22.74 -21.97
CA GLU A 108 -3.74 -21.46 -22.67
C GLU A 108 -4.85 -20.47 -22.27
N ALA A 109 -6.07 -20.96 -22.09
CA ALA A 109 -7.18 -20.10 -21.66
C ALA A 109 -7.00 -19.59 -20.24
N LEU A 110 -6.53 -20.45 -19.35
CA LEU A 110 -6.19 -20.09 -17.97
C LEU A 110 -5.04 -19.10 -17.94
N ARG A 111 -3.98 -19.34 -18.71
CA ARG A 111 -2.83 -18.44 -18.84
C ARG A 111 -3.25 -17.05 -19.31
N ALA A 112 -4.06 -16.96 -20.35
CA ALA A 112 -4.57 -15.69 -20.88
C ALA A 112 -5.37 -14.92 -19.82
N ARG A 113 -6.20 -15.59 -19.03
CA ARG A 113 -6.94 -14.96 -17.91
C ARG A 113 -6.02 -14.44 -16.83
N PHE A 114 -4.99 -15.20 -16.43
CA PHE A 114 -4.01 -14.78 -15.44
C PHE A 114 -3.21 -13.57 -15.93
N GLU A 115 -2.74 -13.60 -17.17
CA GLU A 115 -2.01 -12.48 -17.78
C GLU A 115 -2.86 -11.21 -17.85
N ALA A 116 -4.08 -11.32 -18.36
CA ALA A 116 -4.99 -10.18 -18.45
C ALA A 116 -5.27 -9.55 -17.08
N LYS A 117 -5.54 -10.38 -16.06
CA LYS A 117 -5.81 -9.89 -14.72
C LYS A 117 -4.58 -9.28 -14.05
N ARG A 118 -3.39 -9.90 -14.23
CA ARG A 118 -2.14 -9.32 -13.78
C ARG A 118 -1.90 -7.94 -14.39
N ASP A 119 -2.07 -7.82 -15.70
CA ASP A 119 -1.80 -6.58 -16.42
C ASP A 119 -2.77 -5.46 -16.01
N GLU A 120 -4.04 -5.80 -15.81
CA GLU A 120 -5.03 -4.89 -15.25
C GLU A 120 -4.63 -4.40 -13.85
N ASP A 121 -4.32 -5.31 -12.95
CA ASP A 121 -3.97 -5.01 -11.56
C ASP A 121 -2.65 -4.23 -11.47
N MET A 122 -1.65 -4.58 -12.27
CA MET A 122 -0.39 -3.85 -12.37
C MET A 122 -0.59 -2.42 -12.89
N ALA A 123 -1.44 -2.24 -13.90
CA ALA A 123 -1.76 -0.91 -14.42
C ALA A 123 -2.40 -0.01 -13.35
N GLU A 124 -3.31 -0.56 -12.55
CA GLU A 124 -3.91 0.18 -11.44
C GLU A 124 -2.90 0.55 -10.34
N ILE A 125 -2.00 -0.38 -9.98
CA ILE A 125 -0.92 -0.10 -9.01
C ILE A 125 -0.04 1.04 -9.51
N TYR A 126 0.40 0.99 -10.77
CA TYR A 126 1.22 2.05 -11.38
C TYR A 126 0.48 3.38 -11.45
N ALA A 127 -0.79 3.39 -11.85
CA ALA A 127 -1.60 4.59 -11.85
C ALA A 127 -1.71 5.21 -10.44
N ARG A 128 -1.84 4.37 -9.41
CA ARG A 128 -1.86 4.83 -8.02
C ARG A 128 -0.53 5.42 -7.57
N MET A 129 0.58 4.80 -7.97
CA MET A 129 1.92 5.33 -7.69
C MET A 129 2.13 6.69 -8.33
N GLN A 130 1.74 6.85 -9.61
CA GLN A 130 1.82 8.14 -10.31
C GLN A 130 0.95 9.21 -9.67
N GLN A 131 -0.27 8.86 -9.24
CA GLN A 131 -1.16 9.78 -8.55
C GLN A 131 -0.54 10.31 -7.24
N VAL A 132 0.16 9.46 -6.49
CA VAL A 132 0.87 9.86 -5.27
C VAL A 132 1.96 10.90 -5.55
N GLU A 133 2.70 10.76 -6.65
CA GLU A 133 3.70 11.76 -7.06
C GLU A 133 3.06 13.12 -7.36
N VAL A 134 1.94 13.12 -8.08
CA VAL A 134 1.19 14.34 -8.39
C VAL A 134 0.65 14.99 -7.11
N ASP A 135 0.00 14.23 -6.24
CA ASP A 135 -0.56 14.71 -4.98
C ASP A 135 0.53 15.30 -4.07
N ARG A 136 1.71 14.67 -4.06
CA ARG A 136 2.88 15.17 -3.32
C ARG A 136 3.36 16.50 -3.87
N ALA A 137 3.44 16.64 -5.20
CA ALA A 137 3.84 17.91 -5.83
C ALA A 137 2.88 19.04 -5.48
N TYR A 138 1.58 18.82 -5.57
CA TYR A 138 0.56 19.80 -5.18
C TYR A 138 0.66 20.19 -3.71
N ARG A 139 0.90 19.24 -2.82
CA ARG A 139 1.08 19.49 -1.38
C ARG A 139 2.32 20.37 -1.11
N ILE A 140 3.44 20.12 -1.80
CA ILE A 140 4.65 20.92 -1.68
C ILE A 140 4.40 22.36 -2.16
N VAL A 141 3.73 22.54 -3.29
CA VAL A 141 3.36 23.87 -3.80
C VAL A 141 2.47 24.60 -2.80
N GLY A 142 1.43 23.95 -2.27
CA GLY A 142 0.56 24.53 -1.26
C GLY A 142 1.29 24.97 0.01
N ILE A 143 2.26 24.19 0.48
CA ILE A 143 3.10 24.56 1.63
C ILE A 143 3.97 25.80 1.31
N LEU A 144 4.56 25.86 0.12
CA LEU A 144 5.35 27.00 -0.32
C LEU A 144 4.51 28.27 -0.43
N GLU A 145 3.32 28.19 -1.01
CA GLU A 145 2.38 29.32 -1.10
C GLU A 145 1.99 29.83 0.29
N GLN A 146 1.65 28.93 1.20
CA GLN A 146 1.33 29.30 2.58
C GLN A 146 2.51 29.94 3.29
N THR A 147 3.71 29.40 3.13
CA THR A 147 4.95 29.94 3.70
C THR A 147 5.22 31.36 3.18
N VAL A 148 5.10 31.60 1.87
CA VAL A 148 5.25 32.93 1.27
C VAL A 148 4.20 33.89 1.80
N HIS A 149 2.95 33.46 1.91
CA HIS A 149 1.88 34.26 2.48
C HIS A 149 2.19 34.67 3.93
N ASP A 150 2.62 33.73 4.77
CA ASP A 150 2.93 33.98 6.18
C ASP A 150 4.12 34.95 6.33
N ILE A 151 5.15 34.78 5.51
CA ILE A 151 6.30 35.70 5.49
C ILE A 151 5.83 37.10 5.11
N THR A 152 5.07 37.22 4.04
CA THR A 152 4.62 38.52 3.51
C THR A 152 3.66 39.22 4.47
N GLN A 153 2.72 38.51 5.08
CA GLN A 153 1.67 39.08 5.90
C GLN A 153 2.05 39.24 7.38
N GLN A 154 2.97 38.42 7.88
CA GLN A 154 3.31 38.42 9.31
C GLN A 154 4.74 38.88 9.60
N VAL A 155 5.73 38.38 8.86
CA VAL A 155 7.15 38.62 9.15
C VAL A 155 7.58 40.00 8.64
N VAL A 156 7.28 40.30 7.39
CA VAL A 156 7.66 41.61 6.78
C VAL A 156 7.09 42.81 7.53
N PRO A 157 5.80 42.86 7.91
CA PRO A 157 5.27 43.97 8.69
C PRO A 157 5.89 44.11 10.08
N LYS A 158 6.23 42.97 10.72
CA LYS A 158 6.93 43.01 12.01
C LYS A 158 8.33 43.62 11.87
N LEU A 159 9.11 43.22 10.86
CA LEU A 159 10.42 43.76 10.58
C LEU A 159 10.37 45.27 10.24
N GLN A 160 9.40 45.69 9.44
CA GLN A 160 9.21 47.11 9.10
C GLN A 160 8.90 47.95 10.35
N ARG A 161 8.06 47.45 11.26
CA ARG A 161 7.78 48.13 12.54
C ARG A 161 9.03 48.23 13.42
N MET A 162 9.82 47.18 13.49
CA MET A 162 11.07 47.20 14.26
C MET A 162 12.06 48.19 13.70
N LEU A 163 12.23 48.27 12.38
CA LEU A 163 13.09 49.24 11.72
C LEU A 163 12.61 50.68 11.88
N ALA A 164 11.29 50.91 11.97
CA ALA A 164 10.73 52.25 12.18
C ALA A 164 10.88 52.77 13.64
N LEU A 165 11.21 51.88 14.56
CA LEU A 165 11.47 52.21 15.98
C LEU A 165 12.93 52.49 16.29
N TRP A 166 13.83 52.32 15.32
CA TRP A 166 15.25 52.67 15.37
C TRP A 166 15.51 53.97 14.58
#